data_5431528ea224204589274fbdc6e1f9cc
#
_entry.id   5431528ea224204589274fbdc6e1f9cc
#
_cell.length_a   1.000
_cell.length_b   1.000
_cell.length_c   1.000
_cell.angle_alpha   90.00
_cell.angle_beta   90.00
_cell.angle_gamma   90.00
#
_symmetry.space_group_name_H-M   'P 1'
#
loop_
_entity.id
_entity.type
_entity.pdbx_description
1 polymer ?
#
loop_
_entity_poly.entity_id
_entity_poly.type
_entity_poly.pdbx_seq_one_letter_code
_entity_poly.pdbx_strand_id
1 'polypeptide(L)'
;MDKEKIISQMTLEEKAEMLTGKDFWSTKDFPNLGIRSLFLSDGPHGLRKQAAASDHLGLNASIPATCFPTASVMACSWDEELGERIGEALGEEAAALNVDVLLGPGLNIKRNPLCGRNFEYFSEDPYLAGKMAAAYVRGIQSKGVAACVKHFAANNREYRRMTSDSVIDERTLREIYLRGFEIAVKEGGAKCVMSAYNKVNGEFANENPHLLKEILREDWGFNGVVVTDWGGCNDRVDGLKCGNELEMPACKYAVEDVITAVEEGRIEESLLEESIRRLLELSEFTARKQVRAYDERAHHALAREAAEKSAVLLENDGILPLKAGTRVALVGDFAFLPRYQGAGSSVVNPTFLSTAEKVFASLRPSLSSSVSKPVSDSSAEILSSPDSVSSSDSALSSVSMSSSDSVSPSVSMSSSDSALSSDLVSSSLSAPPSLSAPPLSPAPSVPLSVSSFRKKEQETFPPCLAGCGEGRSYSLFRGIGRIFRSGGHRPCRHEDSAKSNRAVQSVGRGRK
;
A
#
# COMPACT_ATOMS: atom_id res chain seq x y z
N MET A 1 8.99 -26.82 17.06
CA MET A 1 7.55 -27.15 17.18
C MET A 1 7.29 -28.41 16.37
N ASP A 2 6.61 -29.40 16.94
CA ASP A 2 6.18 -30.62 16.21
C ASP A 2 4.84 -30.32 15.51
N LYS A 3 4.93 -29.87 14.26
CA LYS A 3 3.78 -29.37 13.49
C LYS A 3 2.76 -30.49 13.20
N GLU A 4 3.25 -31.68 12.83
CA GLU A 4 2.37 -32.82 12.51
C GLU A 4 1.56 -33.27 13.71
N LYS A 5 2.19 -33.29 14.88
CA LYS A 5 1.50 -33.59 16.12
C LYS A 5 0.44 -32.56 16.48
N ILE A 6 0.73 -31.27 16.26
CA ILE A 6 -0.24 -30.18 16.49
C ILE A 6 -1.42 -30.34 15.54
N ILE A 7 -1.16 -30.48 14.25
CA ILE A 7 -2.20 -30.61 13.22
C ILE A 7 -3.11 -31.81 13.50
N SER A 8 -2.53 -32.95 13.90
CA SER A 8 -3.31 -34.15 14.20
C SER A 8 -4.18 -34.05 15.48
N GLN A 9 -3.96 -33.03 16.31
CA GLN A 9 -4.76 -32.76 17.52
C GLN A 9 -5.88 -31.72 17.28
N MET A 10 -5.86 -31.02 16.14
CA MET A 10 -6.86 -30.03 15.80
C MET A 10 -8.16 -30.67 15.31
N THR A 11 -9.28 -30.13 15.76
CA THR A 11 -10.60 -30.44 15.18
C THR A 11 -10.72 -29.78 13.80
N LEU A 12 -11.67 -30.22 12.99
CA LEU A 12 -11.97 -29.59 11.70
C LEU A 12 -12.34 -28.11 11.85
N GLU A 13 -13.09 -27.76 12.90
CA GLU A 13 -13.44 -26.39 13.22
C GLU A 13 -12.19 -25.54 13.54
N GLU A 14 -11.30 -26.03 14.42
CA GLU A 14 -10.04 -25.34 14.72
C GLU A 14 -9.13 -25.19 13.49
N LYS A 15 -9.11 -26.18 12.58
CA LYS A 15 -8.42 -26.12 11.30
C LYS A 15 -9.00 -25.03 10.41
N ALA A 16 -10.31 -24.97 10.25
CA ALA A 16 -10.98 -23.94 9.45
C ALA A 16 -10.78 -22.53 10.06
N GLU A 17 -10.90 -22.40 11.39
CA GLU A 17 -10.70 -21.15 12.11
C GLU A 17 -9.26 -20.60 11.99
N MET A 18 -8.25 -21.47 11.90
CA MET A 18 -6.86 -21.03 11.76
C MET A 18 -6.57 -20.37 10.42
N LEU A 19 -7.42 -20.61 9.40
CA LEU A 19 -7.25 -20.10 8.05
C LEU A 19 -7.96 -18.76 7.80
N THR A 20 -8.51 -18.15 8.83
CA THR A 20 -9.10 -16.79 8.79
C THR A 20 -8.63 -15.95 9.97
N GLY A 21 -8.76 -14.62 9.86
CA GLY A 21 -8.40 -13.72 10.96
C GLY A 21 -9.23 -13.97 12.22
N LYS A 22 -8.66 -13.64 13.38
CA LYS A 22 -9.36 -13.51 14.66
C LYS A 22 -10.12 -12.18 14.74
N ASP A 23 -9.46 -11.14 14.27
CA ASP A 23 -9.93 -9.77 14.23
C ASP A 23 -9.41 -9.07 12.97
N PHE A 24 -9.32 -7.75 12.98
CA PHE A 24 -8.90 -6.98 11.81
C PHE A 24 -7.41 -7.15 11.47
N TRP A 25 -6.53 -7.42 12.47
CA TRP A 25 -5.08 -7.47 12.31
C TRP A 25 -4.43 -8.76 12.79
N SER A 26 -5.18 -9.64 13.46
CA SER A 26 -4.59 -10.79 14.15
C SER A 26 -5.15 -12.12 13.63
N THR A 27 -4.31 -13.15 13.63
CA THR A 27 -4.75 -14.53 13.43
C THR A 27 -5.29 -15.13 14.72
N LYS A 28 -6.02 -16.24 14.65
CA LYS A 28 -6.48 -17.00 15.82
C LYS A 28 -5.30 -17.56 16.60
N ASP A 29 -5.47 -17.68 17.90
CA ASP A 29 -4.57 -18.37 18.81
C ASP A 29 -5.26 -19.64 19.37
N PHE A 30 -4.47 -20.68 19.59
CA PHE A 30 -4.93 -21.93 20.19
C PHE A 30 -3.96 -22.29 21.33
N PRO A 31 -4.17 -21.73 22.55
CA PRO A 31 -3.24 -21.89 23.67
C PRO A 31 -3.07 -23.35 24.12
N ASN A 32 -4.14 -24.16 24.01
CA ASN A 32 -4.12 -25.61 24.29
C ASN A 32 -3.16 -26.38 23.37
N LEU A 33 -2.90 -25.90 22.18
CA LEU A 33 -1.98 -26.45 21.18
C LEU A 33 -0.64 -25.71 21.13
N GLY A 34 -0.44 -24.69 21.96
CA GLY A 34 0.75 -23.85 21.95
C GLY A 34 0.87 -22.93 20.72
N ILE A 35 -0.23 -22.68 20.02
CA ILE A 35 -0.28 -21.78 18.85
C ILE A 35 -0.60 -20.39 19.33
N ARG A 36 0.30 -19.43 19.04
CA ARG A 36 0.09 -18.01 19.32
C ARG A 36 -0.57 -17.29 18.15
N SER A 37 -1.28 -16.22 18.42
CA SER A 37 -1.73 -15.28 17.41
C SER A 37 -0.55 -14.57 16.73
N LEU A 38 -0.66 -14.32 15.43
CA LEU A 38 0.24 -13.45 14.65
C LEU A 38 -0.42 -12.09 14.44
N PHE A 39 0.34 -11.03 14.65
CA PHE A 39 -0.12 -9.67 14.37
C PHE A 39 0.45 -9.17 13.04
N LEU A 40 -0.43 -8.78 12.12
CA LEU A 40 -0.10 -8.20 10.83
C LEU A 40 -0.26 -6.67 10.90
N SER A 41 0.59 -5.91 10.21
CA SER A 41 0.47 -4.45 10.18
C SER A 41 0.88 -3.88 8.84
N ASP A 42 0.16 -2.86 8.39
CA ASP A 42 0.62 -2.04 7.27
C ASP A 42 1.95 -1.33 7.60
N GLY A 43 2.70 -1.01 6.55
CA GLY A 43 3.91 -0.23 6.73
C GLY A 43 5.00 -0.41 5.66
N PRO A 44 4.72 -0.21 4.36
CA PRO A 44 5.72 -0.42 3.30
C PRO A 44 6.87 0.60 3.35
N HIS A 45 6.69 1.79 3.94
CA HIS A 45 7.72 2.81 4.14
C HIS A 45 7.73 3.43 5.55
N GLY A 46 7.12 2.76 6.50
CA GLY A 46 7.01 3.14 7.92
C GLY A 46 5.84 2.41 8.55
N LEU A 47 6.02 1.91 9.76
CA LEU A 47 5.02 1.10 10.42
C LEU A 47 3.72 1.88 10.67
N ARG A 48 2.58 1.29 10.31
CA ARG A 48 1.25 1.82 10.62
C ARG A 48 0.49 0.88 11.55
N LYS A 49 0.98 0.73 12.77
CA LYS A 49 0.27 -0.03 13.79
C LYS A 49 -0.81 0.84 14.42
N GLN A 50 -2.08 0.45 14.30
CA GLN A 50 -3.20 1.20 14.86
C GLN A 50 -3.25 1.08 16.38
N ALA A 51 -3.57 2.19 17.06
CA ALA A 51 -3.57 2.26 18.52
C ALA A 51 -4.87 1.74 19.16
N ALA A 52 -6.00 1.90 18.46
CA ALA A 52 -7.34 1.58 18.98
C ALA A 52 -8.24 1.02 17.86
N ALA A 53 -9.19 1.81 17.36
CA ALA A 53 -10.11 1.37 16.31
C ALA A 53 -9.37 1.06 15.01
N SER A 54 -9.74 -0.04 14.38
CA SER A 54 -9.07 -0.53 13.17
C SER A 54 -9.75 -0.02 11.90
N ASP A 55 -8.95 0.37 10.91
CA ASP A 55 -9.40 0.69 9.56
C ASP A 55 -8.28 0.45 8.54
N HIS A 56 -8.65 0.29 7.27
CA HIS A 56 -7.71 0.19 6.15
C HIS A 56 -7.64 1.47 5.29
N LEU A 57 -8.36 2.51 5.68
CA LEU A 57 -8.44 3.77 4.92
C LEU A 57 -7.45 4.83 5.43
N GLY A 58 -6.85 4.66 6.60
CA GLY A 58 -5.95 5.64 7.21
C GLY A 58 -6.67 6.74 7.99
N LEU A 59 -7.90 6.49 8.44
CA LEU A 59 -8.73 7.45 9.17
C LEU A 59 -8.42 7.46 10.67
N ASN A 60 -8.09 6.30 11.23
CA ASN A 60 -7.78 6.16 12.64
C ASN A 60 -6.28 6.34 12.92
N ALA A 61 -5.99 6.88 14.11
CA ALA A 61 -4.63 7.14 14.56
C ALA A 61 -3.80 5.85 14.66
N SER A 62 -2.56 5.92 14.21
CA SER A 62 -1.55 4.89 14.40
C SER A 62 -0.50 5.34 15.41
N ILE A 63 0.22 4.37 15.96
CA ILE A 63 1.38 4.63 16.82
C ILE A 63 2.42 5.41 15.98
N PRO A 64 3.08 6.45 16.57
CA PRO A 64 4.16 7.13 15.88
C PRO A 64 5.28 6.16 15.46
N ALA A 65 5.81 6.35 14.25
CA ALA A 65 6.88 5.54 13.69
C ALA A 65 7.76 6.38 12.77
N THR A 66 8.89 5.86 12.35
CA THR A 66 9.72 6.54 11.36
C THR A 66 9.04 6.46 9.98
N CYS A 67 8.79 7.62 9.38
CA CYS A 67 8.33 7.69 7.99
C CYS A 67 9.57 7.78 7.08
N PHE A 68 9.97 6.66 6.50
CA PHE A 68 11.03 6.62 5.49
C PHE A 68 10.53 7.19 4.16
N PRO A 69 11.44 7.59 3.24
CA PRO A 69 11.03 7.95 1.90
C PRO A 69 10.19 6.84 1.26
N THR A 70 9.18 7.22 0.49
CA THR A 70 8.31 6.26 -0.19
C THR A 70 9.09 5.40 -1.18
N ALA A 71 8.55 4.24 -1.54
CA ALA A 71 9.20 3.32 -2.48
C ALA A 71 9.59 4.01 -3.81
N SER A 72 8.74 4.95 -4.29
CA SER A 72 9.03 5.76 -5.47
C SER A 72 10.32 6.56 -5.35
N VAL A 73 10.58 7.12 -4.16
CA VAL A 73 11.78 7.89 -3.87
C VAL A 73 12.97 6.96 -3.71
N MET A 74 12.80 5.89 -2.94
CA MET A 74 13.87 4.92 -2.69
C MET A 74 14.40 4.28 -3.97
N ALA A 75 13.55 3.98 -4.93
CA ALA A 75 13.96 3.43 -6.22
C ALA A 75 14.88 4.38 -7.01
N CYS A 76 14.79 5.70 -6.79
CA CYS A 76 15.69 6.66 -7.44
C CYS A 76 17.14 6.57 -6.95
N SER A 77 17.39 5.94 -5.80
CA SER A 77 18.76 5.73 -5.31
C SER A 77 19.51 4.64 -6.08
N TRP A 78 18.83 3.65 -6.63
CA TRP A 78 19.39 2.44 -7.25
C TRP A 78 20.35 1.68 -6.32
N ASP A 79 20.20 1.84 -5.01
CA ASP A 79 21.08 1.35 -3.95
C ASP A 79 20.39 0.25 -3.16
N GLU A 80 20.70 -1.02 -3.50
CA GLU A 80 20.14 -2.20 -2.82
C GLU A 80 20.60 -2.27 -1.35
N GLU A 81 21.85 -1.88 -1.04
CA GLU A 81 22.37 -1.89 0.32
C GLU A 81 21.60 -0.90 1.21
N LEU A 82 21.34 0.31 0.69
CA LEU A 82 20.48 1.28 1.36
C LEU A 82 19.07 0.74 1.55
N GLY A 83 18.52 0.05 0.53
CA GLY A 83 17.22 -0.63 0.59
C GLY A 83 17.18 -1.67 1.71
N GLU A 84 18.23 -2.47 1.87
CA GLU A 84 18.35 -3.47 2.93
C GLU A 84 18.41 -2.83 4.33
N ARG A 85 19.21 -1.77 4.50
CA ARG A 85 19.28 -0.99 5.74
C ARG A 85 17.93 -0.37 6.14
N ILE A 86 17.17 0.14 5.17
CA ILE A 86 15.79 0.61 5.43
C ILE A 86 14.90 -0.56 5.85
N GLY A 87 15.01 -1.70 5.17
CA GLY A 87 14.32 -2.92 5.56
C GLY A 87 14.65 -3.36 6.99
N GLU A 88 15.92 -3.31 7.40
CA GLU A 88 16.33 -3.59 8.76
C GLU A 88 15.67 -2.67 9.79
N ALA A 89 15.67 -1.36 9.53
CA ALA A 89 15.04 -0.38 10.41
C ALA A 89 13.52 -0.62 10.54
N LEU A 90 12.83 -0.89 9.41
CA LEU A 90 11.42 -1.28 9.42
C LEU A 90 11.17 -2.55 10.24
N GLY A 91 12.04 -3.55 10.09
CA GLY A 91 11.99 -4.80 10.86
C GLY A 91 12.23 -4.57 12.35
N GLU A 92 13.13 -3.68 12.73
CA GLU A 92 13.40 -3.31 14.13
C GLU A 92 12.18 -2.65 14.79
N GLU A 93 11.57 -1.65 14.15
CA GLU A 93 10.35 -1.01 14.65
C GLU A 93 9.20 -2.02 14.77
N ALA A 94 8.99 -2.84 13.73
CA ALA A 94 7.96 -3.87 13.74
C ALA A 94 8.16 -4.89 14.86
N ALA A 95 9.39 -5.39 15.05
CA ALA A 95 9.72 -6.34 16.10
C ALA A 95 9.54 -5.73 17.51
N ALA A 96 10.02 -4.50 17.72
CA ALA A 96 9.89 -3.79 18.99
C ALA A 96 8.42 -3.55 19.38
N LEU A 97 7.56 -3.36 18.39
CA LEU A 97 6.12 -3.16 18.56
C LEU A 97 5.31 -4.46 18.44
N ASN A 98 5.95 -5.63 18.51
CA ASN A 98 5.31 -6.95 18.45
C ASN A 98 4.45 -7.17 17.19
N VAL A 99 4.92 -6.71 16.04
CA VAL A 99 4.36 -7.05 14.74
C VAL A 99 5.07 -8.30 14.21
N ASP A 100 4.32 -9.26 13.72
CA ASP A 100 4.84 -10.52 13.19
C ASP A 100 5.04 -10.47 11.69
N VAL A 101 4.09 -9.84 10.99
CA VAL A 101 4.09 -9.71 9.53
C VAL A 101 3.94 -8.24 9.17
N LEU A 102 4.93 -7.69 8.49
CA LEU A 102 4.87 -6.35 7.91
C LEU A 102 4.33 -6.45 6.48
N LEU A 103 3.20 -5.79 6.21
CA LEU A 103 2.51 -5.79 4.92
C LEU A 103 3.22 -4.85 3.93
N GLY A 104 4.33 -5.33 3.43
CA GLY A 104 5.23 -4.63 2.51
C GLY A 104 6.47 -5.49 2.20
N PRO A 105 7.26 -5.04 1.20
CA PRO A 105 7.05 -3.87 0.35
C PRO A 105 5.97 -4.04 -0.72
N GLY A 106 5.46 -2.92 -1.24
CA GLY A 106 4.64 -2.87 -2.43
C GLY A 106 5.50 -2.81 -3.69
N LEU A 107 5.21 -3.63 -4.72
CA LEU A 107 6.05 -3.71 -5.91
C LEU A 107 5.32 -3.88 -7.24
N ASN A 108 4.04 -3.55 -7.29
CA ASN A 108 3.34 -3.49 -8.58
C ASN A 108 4.00 -2.47 -9.52
N ILE A 109 3.96 -2.76 -10.81
CA ILE A 109 4.56 -1.91 -11.84
C ILE A 109 3.82 -0.58 -11.97
N LYS A 110 4.54 0.55 -12.04
CA LYS A 110 3.98 1.88 -12.28
C LYS A 110 3.60 2.06 -13.74
N ARG A 111 2.57 1.36 -14.17
CA ARG A 111 2.12 1.37 -15.56
C ARG A 111 1.47 2.68 -15.98
N ASN A 112 0.68 3.27 -15.08
CA ASN A 112 -0.08 4.50 -15.33
C ASN A 112 0.24 5.53 -14.25
N PRO A 113 0.67 6.76 -14.61
CA PRO A 113 0.99 7.80 -13.64
C PRO A 113 -0.21 8.24 -12.77
N LEU A 114 -1.44 7.95 -13.22
CA LEU A 114 -2.67 8.26 -12.48
C LEU A 114 -3.06 7.20 -11.45
N CYS A 115 -2.31 6.10 -11.32
CA CYS A 115 -2.56 5.12 -10.27
C CYS A 115 -2.27 5.72 -8.89
N GLY A 116 -3.28 5.75 -8.02
CA GLY A 116 -3.21 6.41 -6.70
C GLY A 116 -2.20 5.78 -5.73
N ARG A 117 -1.75 4.55 -5.99
CA ARG A 117 -0.79 3.82 -5.16
C ARG A 117 0.65 3.81 -5.71
N ASN A 118 0.94 4.56 -6.77
CA ASN A 118 2.28 4.64 -7.33
C ASN A 118 3.36 5.10 -6.33
N PHE A 119 3.00 5.87 -5.31
CA PHE A 119 3.95 6.34 -4.29
C PHE A 119 4.55 5.18 -3.49
N GLU A 120 3.80 4.11 -3.23
CA GLU A 120 4.23 2.96 -2.45
C GLU A 120 4.85 1.82 -3.29
N TYR A 121 4.92 1.97 -4.62
CA TYR A 121 5.56 1.05 -5.55
C TYR A 121 6.91 1.59 -6.03
N PHE A 122 7.89 0.73 -6.25
CA PHE A 122 9.26 1.14 -6.55
C PHE A 122 9.40 1.75 -7.94
N SER A 123 9.10 1.02 -9.02
CA SER A 123 9.46 1.42 -10.38
C SER A 123 8.45 0.92 -11.41
N GLU A 124 8.56 1.48 -12.63
CA GLU A 124 7.99 0.89 -13.84
C GLU A 124 8.88 -0.24 -14.41
N ASP A 125 10.18 -0.22 -14.07
CA ASP A 125 11.11 -1.28 -14.40
C ASP A 125 10.95 -2.45 -13.41
N PRO A 126 10.56 -3.65 -13.89
CA PRO A 126 10.33 -4.80 -13.03
C PRO A 126 11.59 -5.34 -12.38
N TYR A 127 12.75 -5.18 -13.02
CA TYR A 127 14.03 -5.61 -12.46
C TYR A 127 14.43 -4.74 -11.27
N LEU A 128 14.45 -3.42 -11.44
CA LEU A 128 14.74 -2.47 -10.36
C LEU A 128 13.74 -2.64 -9.20
N ALA A 129 12.44 -2.75 -9.51
CA ALA A 129 11.41 -2.99 -8.50
C ALA A 129 11.68 -4.28 -7.71
N GLY A 130 12.05 -5.36 -8.40
CA GLY A 130 12.36 -6.65 -7.79
C GLY A 130 13.61 -6.61 -6.91
N LYS A 131 14.70 -6.00 -7.37
CA LYS A 131 15.96 -5.90 -6.63
C LYS A 131 15.80 -5.07 -5.35
N MET A 132 15.14 -3.92 -5.45
CA MET A 132 14.83 -3.09 -4.28
C MET A 132 13.90 -3.83 -3.30
N ALA A 133 12.87 -4.52 -3.81
CA ALA A 133 11.98 -5.31 -2.95
C ALA A 133 12.71 -6.46 -2.27
N ALA A 134 13.59 -7.18 -2.97
CA ALA A 134 14.39 -8.25 -2.39
C ALA A 134 15.30 -7.76 -1.25
N ALA A 135 15.90 -6.59 -1.42
CA ALA A 135 16.70 -5.94 -0.38
C ALA A 135 15.86 -5.60 0.86
N TYR A 136 14.70 -4.97 0.69
CA TYR A 136 13.76 -4.71 1.78
C TYR A 136 13.33 -6.00 2.51
N VAL A 137 13.00 -7.05 1.75
CA VAL A 137 12.60 -8.35 2.32
C VAL A 137 13.70 -8.92 3.19
N ARG A 138 14.96 -8.94 2.71
CA ARG A 138 16.11 -9.44 3.51
C ARG A 138 16.27 -8.62 4.79
N GLY A 139 16.25 -7.30 4.70
CA GLY A 139 16.39 -6.40 5.84
C GLY A 139 15.29 -6.63 6.88
N ILE A 140 14.02 -6.60 6.50
CA ILE A 140 12.88 -6.82 7.40
C ILE A 140 13.00 -8.19 8.09
N GLN A 141 13.27 -9.23 7.32
CA GLN A 141 13.31 -10.61 7.81
C GLN A 141 14.52 -10.91 8.68
N SER A 142 15.62 -10.14 8.56
CA SER A 142 16.80 -10.25 9.44
C SER A 142 16.46 -9.98 10.91
N LYS A 143 15.36 -9.26 11.19
CA LYS A 143 14.89 -8.94 12.55
C LYS A 143 13.81 -9.93 13.06
N GLY A 144 13.54 -11.00 12.31
CA GLY A 144 12.53 -12.01 12.66
C GLY A 144 11.08 -11.55 12.45
N VAL A 145 10.87 -10.54 11.61
CA VAL A 145 9.56 -10.11 11.12
C VAL A 145 9.39 -10.62 9.70
N ALA A 146 8.25 -11.20 9.36
CA ALA A 146 8.00 -11.64 8.00
C ALA A 146 7.63 -10.45 7.10
N ALA A 147 8.27 -10.35 5.95
CA ALA A 147 7.88 -9.42 4.90
C ALA A 147 6.77 -10.05 4.05
N CYS A 148 5.72 -9.27 3.77
CA CYS A 148 4.58 -9.66 2.93
C CYS A 148 4.54 -8.80 1.68
N VAL A 149 5.11 -9.30 0.58
CA VAL A 149 5.18 -8.56 -0.70
C VAL A 149 3.80 -8.44 -1.33
N LYS A 150 3.47 -7.24 -1.86
CA LYS A 150 2.12 -6.90 -2.29
C LYS A 150 2.06 -6.03 -3.55
N HIS A 151 1.00 -6.04 -4.32
CA HIS A 151 -0.18 -6.92 -4.31
C HIS A 151 -0.09 -7.88 -5.49
N PHE A 152 -0.07 -9.15 -5.24
CA PHE A 152 0.13 -10.21 -6.23
C PHE A 152 -1.21 -10.62 -6.87
N ALA A 153 -1.53 -10.27 -8.17
CA ALA A 153 -0.64 -9.52 -9.05
C ALA A 153 -1.43 -8.50 -9.88
N ALA A 154 -0.68 -7.68 -10.60
CA ALA A 154 -1.22 -6.75 -11.61
C ALA A 154 -2.24 -5.72 -11.07
N ASN A 155 -2.15 -5.33 -9.79
CA ASN A 155 -2.93 -4.23 -9.21
C ASN A 155 -2.32 -2.86 -9.61
N ASN A 156 -2.49 -2.48 -10.87
CA ASN A 156 -1.92 -1.27 -11.46
C ASN A 156 -2.96 -0.16 -11.63
N ARG A 157 -4.15 -0.35 -11.05
CA ARG A 157 -5.29 0.56 -11.17
C ARG A 157 -6.15 0.50 -9.91
N GLU A 158 -6.40 1.65 -9.29
CA GLU A 158 -7.24 1.74 -8.09
C GLU A 158 -8.73 1.90 -8.40
N TYR A 159 -9.07 2.49 -9.55
CA TYR A 159 -10.46 2.65 -9.95
C TYR A 159 -11.12 1.30 -10.20
N ARG A 160 -12.17 0.98 -9.42
CA ARG A 160 -12.89 -0.29 -9.46
C ARG A 160 -11.99 -1.52 -9.23
N ARG A 161 -10.95 -1.40 -8.38
CA ARG A 161 -9.95 -2.46 -8.15
C ARG A 161 -10.56 -3.80 -7.70
N MET A 162 -11.72 -3.77 -7.01
CA MET A 162 -12.44 -4.97 -6.56
C MET A 162 -13.12 -5.75 -7.71
N THR A 163 -13.24 -5.18 -8.90
CA THR A 163 -13.97 -5.78 -10.02
C THR A 163 -13.27 -5.63 -11.36
N SER A 164 -12.16 -4.90 -11.42
CA SER A 164 -11.40 -4.72 -12.66
C SER A 164 -10.69 -6.00 -13.06
N ASP A 165 -10.57 -6.23 -14.36
CA ASP A 165 -9.81 -7.33 -14.93
C ASP A 165 -8.57 -6.80 -15.65
N SER A 166 -7.41 -7.34 -15.31
CA SER A 166 -6.15 -7.09 -15.99
C SER A 166 -5.92 -8.18 -17.03
N VAL A 167 -6.33 -7.91 -18.27
CA VAL A 167 -6.16 -8.84 -19.38
C VAL A 167 -4.74 -8.70 -19.94
N ILE A 168 -3.93 -9.74 -19.77
CA ILE A 168 -2.48 -9.70 -20.03
C ILE A 168 -2.07 -11.02 -20.69
N ASP A 169 -1.31 -10.96 -21.78
CA ASP A 169 -0.71 -12.18 -22.36
C ASP A 169 0.38 -12.75 -21.44
N GLU A 170 0.63 -14.05 -21.56
CA GLU A 170 1.53 -14.80 -20.67
C GLU A 170 2.94 -14.23 -20.61
N ARG A 171 3.50 -13.85 -21.76
CA ARG A 171 4.85 -13.28 -21.81
C ARG A 171 4.92 -11.95 -21.07
N THR A 172 3.99 -11.05 -21.33
CA THR A 172 3.91 -9.75 -20.65
C THR A 172 3.65 -9.93 -19.17
N LEU A 173 2.78 -10.87 -18.78
CA LEU A 173 2.52 -11.21 -17.39
C LEU A 173 3.81 -11.60 -16.66
N ARG A 174 4.58 -12.54 -17.19
CA ARG A 174 5.81 -13.03 -16.56
C ARG A 174 6.96 -12.05 -16.60
N GLU A 175 7.21 -11.39 -17.73
CA GLU A 175 8.37 -10.51 -17.91
C GLU A 175 8.20 -9.15 -17.23
N ILE A 176 6.98 -8.63 -17.14
CA ILE A 176 6.69 -7.28 -16.61
C ILE A 176 6.00 -7.33 -15.25
N TYR A 177 4.83 -7.95 -15.15
CA TYR A 177 4.00 -7.83 -13.96
C TYR A 177 4.43 -8.75 -12.82
N LEU A 178 5.01 -9.90 -13.12
CA LEU A 178 5.41 -10.89 -12.14
C LEU A 178 6.91 -10.89 -11.84
N ARG A 179 7.75 -10.36 -12.74
CA ARG A 179 9.21 -10.42 -12.59
C ARG A 179 9.71 -9.83 -11.29
N GLY A 180 9.16 -8.70 -10.84
CA GLY A 180 9.52 -8.11 -9.56
C GLY A 180 9.20 -9.01 -8.37
N PHE A 181 8.04 -9.66 -8.40
CA PHE A 181 7.65 -10.63 -7.37
C PHE A 181 8.53 -11.88 -7.37
N GLU A 182 8.87 -12.40 -8.55
CA GLU A 182 9.79 -13.53 -8.68
C GLU A 182 11.13 -13.25 -8.00
N ILE A 183 11.71 -12.08 -8.23
CA ILE A 183 12.96 -11.65 -7.61
C ILE A 183 12.79 -11.53 -6.09
N ALA A 184 11.71 -10.89 -5.62
CA ALA A 184 11.44 -10.74 -4.19
C ALA A 184 11.25 -12.08 -3.46
N VAL A 185 10.65 -13.07 -4.14
CA VAL A 185 10.46 -14.43 -3.62
C VAL A 185 11.78 -15.21 -3.65
N LYS A 186 12.45 -15.29 -4.80
CA LYS A 186 13.63 -16.15 -5.00
C LYS A 186 14.90 -15.56 -4.37
N GLU A 187 15.15 -14.26 -4.55
CA GLU A 187 16.37 -13.60 -4.04
C GLU A 187 16.15 -12.95 -2.68
N GLY A 188 14.96 -12.41 -2.40
CA GLY A 188 14.61 -11.86 -1.11
C GLY A 188 14.20 -12.92 -0.07
N GLY A 189 13.71 -14.06 -0.51
CA GLY A 189 13.23 -15.13 0.36
C GLY A 189 11.97 -14.76 1.13
N ALA A 190 11.06 -14.00 0.53
CA ALA A 190 9.82 -13.54 1.17
C ALA A 190 9.07 -14.67 1.84
N LYS A 191 8.58 -14.44 3.07
CA LYS A 191 7.82 -15.43 3.86
C LYS A 191 6.31 -15.29 3.68
N CYS A 192 5.87 -14.17 3.15
CA CYS A 192 4.46 -13.91 2.91
C CYS A 192 4.26 -13.16 1.58
N VAL A 193 3.15 -13.44 0.92
CA VAL A 193 2.69 -12.76 -0.30
C VAL A 193 1.23 -12.37 -0.09
N MET A 194 0.88 -11.12 -0.41
CA MET A 194 -0.51 -10.68 -0.39
C MET A 194 -1.08 -10.71 -1.79
N SER A 195 -2.15 -11.47 -2.00
CA SER A 195 -2.89 -11.51 -3.27
C SER A 195 -3.67 -10.21 -3.50
N ALA A 196 -3.88 -9.85 -4.77
CA ALA A 196 -4.53 -8.60 -5.16
C ALA A 196 -6.06 -8.73 -5.23
N TYR A 197 -6.77 -7.59 -5.19
CA TYR A 197 -8.22 -7.55 -5.32
C TYR A 197 -8.72 -7.87 -6.73
N ASN A 198 -7.97 -7.43 -7.75
CA ASN A 198 -8.40 -7.46 -9.15
C ASN A 198 -8.41 -8.86 -9.74
N LYS A 199 -9.11 -8.99 -10.85
CA LYS A 199 -9.00 -10.16 -11.72
C LYS A 199 -7.73 -10.07 -12.58
N VAL A 200 -7.22 -11.23 -12.95
CA VAL A 200 -6.22 -11.41 -14.00
C VAL A 200 -6.74 -12.45 -14.96
N ASN A 201 -6.93 -12.03 -16.21
CA ASN A 201 -7.45 -12.89 -17.28
C ASN A 201 -8.78 -13.60 -16.93
N GLY A 202 -9.69 -12.85 -16.27
CA GLY A 202 -11.05 -13.31 -15.93
C GLY A 202 -11.22 -13.88 -14.53
N GLU A 203 -10.14 -14.27 -13.83
CA GLU A 203 -10.18 -14.88 -12.49
C GLU A 203 -9.66 -13.91 -11.44
N PHE A 204 -10.26 -13.88 -10.25
CA PHE A 204 -9.76 -13.07 -9.13
C PHE A 204 -8.40 -13.55 -8.68
N ALA A 205 -7.46 -12.63 -8.45
CA ALA A 205 -6.09 -12.98 -8.07
C ALA A 205 -6.00 -13.83 -6.78
N ASN A 206 -7.01 -13.72 -5.89
CA ASN A 206 -7.11 -14.53 -4.67
C ASN A 206 -7.45 -16.01 -4.94
N GLU A 207 -8.00 -16.32 -6.10
CA GLU A 207 -8.59 -17.60 -6.47
C GLU A 207 -8.05 -18.10 -7.81
N ASN A 208 -6.99 -17.49 -8.32
CA ASN A 208 -6.42 -17.79 -9.63
C ASN A 208 -5.37 -18.92 -9.53
N PRO A 209 -5.68 -20.14 -10.00
CA PRO A 209 -4.75 -21.27 -9.88
C PRO A 209 -3.49 -21.06 -10.70
N HIS A 210 -3.58 -20.38 -11.86
CA HIS A 210 -2.40 -20.09 -12.68
C HIS A 210 -1.40 -19.19 -11.93
N LEU A 211 -1.89 -18.14 -11.23
CA LEU A 211 -1.03 -17.25 -10.45
C LEU A 211 -0.48 -17.91 -9.18
N LEU A 212 -1.38 -18.51 -8.37
CA LEU A 212 -1.02 -18.91 -7.02
C LEU A 212 -0.42 -20.31 -6.97
N LYS A 213 -0.92 -21.26 -7.78
CA LYS A 213 -0.45 -22.63 -7.76
C LYS A 213 0.66 -22.85 -8.80
N GLU A 214 0.38 -22.65 -10.08
CA GLU A 214 1.33 -22.97 -11.14
C GLU A 214 2.57 -22.06 -11.07
N ILE A 215 2.39 -20.72 -11.05
CA ILE A 215 3.52 -19.79 -11.07
C ILE A 215 4.16 -19.65 -9.72
N LEU A 216 3.40 -19.25 -8.69
CA LEU A 216 4.00 -18.92 -7.38
C LEU A 216 4.55 -20.17 -6.67
N ARG A 217 3.77 -21.27 -6.64
CA ARG A 217 4.16 -22.49 -5.92
C ARG A 217 5.06 -23.39 -6.73
N GLU A 218 4.63 -23.78 -7.95
CA GLU A 218 5.32 -24.79 -8.74
C GLU A 218 6.55 -24.21 -9.45
N ASP A 219 6.42 -23.10 -10.20
CA ASP A 219 7.55 -22.52 -10.95
C ASP A 219 8.57 -21.82 -10.06
N TRP A 220 8.11 -21.11 -9.00
CA TRP A 220 9.02 -20.36 -8.15
C TRP A 220 9.40 -21.06 -6.86
N GLY A 221 8.71 -22.13 -6.49
CA GLY A 221 8.98 -22.90 -5.27
C GLY A 221 8.65 -22.13 -3.98
N PHE A 222 7.67 -21.23 -4.01
CA PHE A 222 7.29 -20.46 -2.83
C PHE A 222 6.59 -21.34 -1.81
N ASN A 223 7.16 -21.46 -0.61
CA ASN A 223 6.64 -22.27 0.49
C ASN A 223 6.08 -21.43 1.66
N GLY A 224 6.03 -20.11 1.51
CA GLY A 224 5.47 -19.20 2.52
C GLY A 224 3.94 -19.11 2.47
N VAL A 225 3.37 -18.18 3.21
CA VAL A 225 1.94 -17.94 3.34
C VAL A 225 1.46 -16.94 2.29
N VAL A 226 0.37 -17.28 1.60
CA VAL A 226 -0.42 -16.30 0.84
C VAL A 226 -1.54 -15.80 1.72
N VAL A 227 -1.64 -14.48 1.87
CA VAL A 227 -2.74 -13.80 2.57
C VAL A 227 -3.55 -12.99 1.57
N THR A 228 -4.86 -12.91 1.76
CA THR A 228 -5.70 -12.02 0.95
C THR A 228 -5.41 -10.56 1.26
N ASP A 229 -5.54 -9.65 0.28
CA ASP A 229 -5.77 -8.25 0.63
C ASP A 229 -7.10 -8.14 1.41
N TRP A 230 -7.24 -7.13 2.27
CA TRP A 230 -8.30 -7.03 3.29
C TRP A 230 -9.71 -7.01 2.71
N GLY A 231 -10.44 -8.12 2.93
CA GLY A 231 -11.77 -8.32 2.35
C GLY A 231 -11.75 -8.64 0.85
N GLY A 232 -10.63 -9.12 0.34
CA GLY A 232 -10.45 -9.46 -1.08
C GLY A 232 -10.91 -10.87 -1.47
N CYS A 233 -11.24 -11.73 -0.52
CA CYS A 233 -11.75 -13.08 -0.79
C CYS A 233 -13.15 -13.01 -1.40
N ASN A 234 -13.38 -13.71 -2.52
CA ASN A 234 -14.70 -13.83 -3.13
C ASN A 234 -15.28 -15.24 -2.89
N ASP A 235 -14.47 -16.29 -3.04
CA ASP A 235 -14.78 -17.67 -2.67
C ASP A 235 -13.64 -18.25 -1.84
N ARG A 236 -13.93 -18.57 -0.56
CA ARG A 236 -12.90 -19.06 0.36
C ARG A 236 -12.40 -20.45 -0.02
N VAL A 237 -13.31 -21.30 -0.49
CA VAL A 237 -13.00 -22.69 -0.85
C VAL A 237 -12.11 -22.73 -2.11
N ASP A 238 -12.43 -21.93 -3.11
CA ASP A 238 -11.61 -21.83 -4.32
C ASP A 238 -10.27 -21.16 -4.04
N GLY A 239 -10.23 -20.15 -3.16
CA GLY A 239 -8.97 -19.58 -2.66
C GLY A 239 -8.05 -20.63 -2.04
N LEU A 240 -8.58 -21.51 -1.18
CA LEU A 240 -7.82 -22.59 -0.57
C LEU A 240 -7.30 -23.60 -1.61
N LYS A 241 -8.12 -23.99 -2.59
CA LYS A 241 -7.70 -24.88 -3.68
C LYS A 241 -6.52 -24.32 -4.48
N CYS A 242 -6.44 -22.99 -4.56
CA CYS A 242 -5.36 -22.29 -5.25
C CYS A 242 -4.12 -22.03 -4.39
N GLY A 243 -4.17 -22.32 -3.08
CA GLY A 243 -3.05 -22.11 -2.16
C GLY A 243 -3.00 -20.72 -1.55
N ASN A 244 -4.16 -20.10 -1.31
CA ASN A 244 -4.32 -18.90 -0.50
C ASN A 244 -4.67 -19.33 0.94
N GLU A 245 -3.68 -19.27 1.84
CA GLU A 245 -3.78 -19.85 3.18
C GLU A 245 -4.62 -19.01 4.14
N LEU A 246 -4.46 -17.69 4.14
CA LEU A 246 -5.01 -16.83 5.18
C LEU A 246 -5.95 -15.77 4.62
N GLU A 247 -7.23 -15.83 4.98
CA GLU A 247 -8.16 -14.76 4.70
C GLU A 247 -8.11 -13.69 5.78
N MET A 248 -7.95 -12.43 5.38
CA MET A 248 -8.02 -11.27 6.27
C MET A 248 -9.01 -10.21 5.75
N PRO A 249 -9.70 -9.49 6.66
CA PRO A 249 -9.77 -9.68 8.09
C PRO A 249 -10.66 -10.89 8.48
N ALA A 250 -10.96 -11.04 9.76
CA ALA A 250 -11.85 -12.09 10.28
C ALA A 250 -13.18 -12.19 9.50
N CYS A 251 -13.51 -13.39 9.05
CA CYS A 251 -14.76 -13.70 8.34
C CYS A 251 -15.40 -14.97 8.93
N LYS A 252 -16.56 -14.80 9.58
CA LYS A 252 -17.23 -15.94 10.21
C LYS A 252 -17.82 -16.92 9.19
N TYR A 253 -18.24 -16.43 8.03
CA TYR A 253 -18.82 -17.29 6.99
C TYR A 253 -17.76 -18.18 6.34
N ALA A 254 -16.51 -17.72 6.26
CA ALA A 254 -15.40 -18.50 5.72
C ALA A 254 -15.19 -19.82 6.48
N VAL A 255 -15.35 -19.81 7.80
CA VAL A 255 -15.21 -21.02 8.63
C VAL A 255 -16.32 -22.04 8.28
N GLU A 256 -17.56 -21.60 8.24
CA GLU A 256 -18.73 -22.43 7.91
C GLU A 256 -18.62 -23.01 6.48
N ASP A 257 -18.20 -22.18 5.51
CA ASP A 257 -18.02 -22.58 4.10
C ASP A 257 -16.95 -23.66 3.96
N VAL A 258 -15.82 -23.51 4.68
CA VAL A 258 -14.72 -24.47 4.64
C VAL A 258 -15.11 -25.80 5.28
N ILE A 259 -15.77 -25.79 6.46
CA ILE A 259 -16.26 -26.99 7.13
C ILE A 259 -17.24 -27.75 6.20
N THR A 260 -18.23 -27.03 5.69
CA THR A 260 -19.21 -27.62 4.76
C THR A 260 -18.54 -28.20 3.52
N ALA A 261 -17.52 -27.52 2.97
CA ALA A 261 -16.80 -28.01 1.78
C ALA A 261 -16.03 -29.32 2.04
N VAL A 262 -15.48 -29.48 3.24
CA VAL A 262 -14.82 -30.74 3.65
C VAL A 262 -15.86 -31.84 3.86
N GLU A 263 -16.95 -31.57 4.59
CA GLU A 263 -18.01 -32.53 4.85
C GLU A 263 -18.70 -33.03 3.57
N GLU A 264 -18.86 -32.16 2.59
CA GLU A 264 -19.41 -32.50 1.27
C GLU A 264 -18.38 -33.13 0.31
N GLY A 265 -17.11 -33.25 0.70
CA GLY A 265 -16.04 -33.79 -0.15
C GLY A 265 -15.66 -32.89 -1.33
N ARG A 266 -15.94 -31.57 -1.27
CA ARG A 266 -15.51 -30.59 -2.27
C ARG A 266 -14.03 -30.24 -2.18
N ILE A 267 -13.44 -30.37 -0.97
CA ILE A 267 -12.01 -30.29 -0.68
C ILE A 267 -11.63 -31.36 0.32
N GLU A 268 -10.39 -31.82 0.21
CA GLU A 268 -9.81 -32.75 1.17
C GLU A 268 -9.31 -32.00 2.43
N GLU A 269 -9.47 -32.60 3.62
CA GLU A 269 -8.99 -32.00 4.87
C GLU A 269 -7.46 -31.81 4.85
N SER A 270 -6.72 -32.65 4.11
CA SER A 270 -5.27 -32.53 3.90
C SER A 270 -4.86 -31.18 3.30
N LEU A 271 -5.73 -30.51 2.55
CA LEU A 271 -5.48 -29.17 2.00
C LEU A 271 -5.42 -28.12 3.12
N LEU A 272 -6.30 -28.25 4.14
CA LEU A 272 -6.28 -27.41 5.33
C LEU A 272 -5.00 -27.63 6.09
N GLU A 273 -4.60 -28.91 6.27
CA GLU A 273 -3.39 -29.29 6.99
C GLU A 273 -2.11 -28.73 6.35
N GLU A 274 -2.05 -28.72 5.02
CA GLU A 274 -0.93 -28.09 4.29
C GLU A 274 -0.89 -26.57 4.53
N SER A 275 -2.03 -25.92 4.48
CA SER A 275 -2.16 -24.48 4.74
C SER A 275 -1.76 -24.14 6.18
N ILE A 276 -2.21 -24.93 7.16
CA ILE A 276 -1.87 -24.78 8.56
C ILE A 276 -0.36 -24.99 8.79
N ARG A 277 0.25 -25.96 8.14
CA ARG A 277 1.70 -26.21 8.23
C ARG A 277 2.49 -24.97 7.86
N ARG A 278 2.12 -24.27 6.78
CA ARG A 278 2.75 -23.00 6.36
C ARG A 278 2.55 -21.89 7.39
N LEU A 279 1.36 -21.77 7.98
CA LEU A 279 1.09 -20.80 9.05
C LEU A 279 1.90 -21.09 10.32
N LEU A 280 2.06 -22.36 10.69
CA LEU A 280 2.92 -22.77 11.81
C LEU A 280 4.40 -22.48 11.53
N GLU A 281 4.87 -22.64 10.30
CA GLU A 281 6.23 -22.25 9.87
C GLU A 281 6.45 -20.75 9.96
N LEU A 282 5.47 -19.97 9.53
CA LEU A 282 5.48 -18.51 9.67
C LEU A 282 5.52 -18.11 11.15
N SER A 283 4.71 -18.76 12.00
CA SER A 283 4.68 -18.53 13.45
C SER A 283 6.02 -18.86 14.11
N GLU A 284 6.65 -19.97 13.71
CA GLU A 284 7.97 -20.36 14.20
C GLU A 284 9.06 -19.38 13.76
N PHE A 285 9.03 -18.92 12.52
CA PHE A 285 9.95 -17.92 12.02
C PHE A 285 9.85 -16.62 12.83
N THR A 286 8.64 -16.09 13.00
CA THR A 286 8.39 -14.80 13.67
C THR A 286 8.52 -14.87 15.19
N ALA A 287 8.55 -16.06 15.81
CA ALA A 287 8.88 -16.25 17.21
C ALA A 287 10.35 -15.91 17.55
N ARG A 288 11.22 -15.80 16.54
CA ARG A 288 12.66 -15.51 16.69
C ARG A 288 12.98 -14.03 16.92
N LYS A 289 11.98 -13.14 16.94
CA LYS A 289 12.18 -11.71 17.20
C LYS A 289 12.88 -11.46 18.53
N GLN A 290 13.98 -10.70 18.50
CA GLN A 290 14.76 -10.37 19.69
C GLN A 290 14.76 -8.87 20.00
N VAL A 291 14.43 -8.03 19.01
CA VAL A 291 14.41 -6.58 19.16
C VAL A 291 13.29 -6.15 20.11
N ARG A 292 13.61 -5.31 21.11
CA ARG A 292 12.66 -4.81 22.11
C ARG A 292 12.55 -3.28 22.13
N ALA A 293 13.51 -2.60 21.51
CA ALA A 293 13.55 -1.14 21.38
C ALA A 293 14.39 -0.79 20.16
N TYR A 294 14.19 0.41 19.62
CA TYR A 294 14.96 0.96 18.51
C TYR A 294 15.29 2.43 18.78
N ASP A 295 16.28 2.96 18.04
CA ASP A 295 16.70 4.37 18.15
C ASP A 295 15.99 5.21 17.08
N GLU A 296 14.93 5.90 17.48
CA GLU A 296 14.13 6.78 16.61
C GLU A 296 14.98 7.86 15.90
N ARG A 297 16.02 8.35 16.59
CA ARG A 297 16.90 9.39 16.01
C ARG A 297 17.84 8.81 14.96
N ALA A 298 18.36 7.61 15.19
CA ALA A 298 19.15 6.88 14.20
C ALA A 298 18.32 6.54 12.97
N HIS A 299 17.08 6.09 13.15
CA HIS A 299 16.15 5.81 12.06
C HIS A 299 15.77 7.08 11.28
N HIS A 300 15.54 8.20 11.99
CA HIS A 300 15.32 9.49 11.31
C HIS A 300 16.54 9.97 10.53
N ALA A 301 17.75 9.76 11.05
CA ALA A 301 18.98 10.06 10.33
C ALA A 301 19.14 9.19 9.07
N LEU A 302 18.80 7.91 9.16
CA LEU A 302 18.77 7.00 8.02
C LEU A 302 17.72 7.42 6.97
N ALA A 303 16.52 7.84 7.40
CA ALA A 303 15.51 8.36 6.51
C ALA A 303 15.98 9.61 5.74
N ARG A 304 16.75 10.50 6.42
CA ARG A 304 17.37 11.66 5.79
C ARG A 304 18.46 11.24 4.78
N GLU A 305 19.37 10.34 5.15
CA GLU A 305 20.37 9.79 4.24
C GLU A 305 19.73 9.20 2.99
N ALA A 306 18.67 8.43 3.18
CA ALA A 306 17.92 7.83 2.09
C ALA A 306 17.32 8.88 1.14
N ALA A 307 16.74 9.95 1.68
CA ALA A 307 16.21 11.05 0.88
C ALA A 307 17.32 11.80 0.11
N GLU A 308 18.46 12.03 0.74
CA GLU A 308 19.63 12.66 0.11
C GLU A 308 20.18 11.82 -1.05
N LYS A 309 20.35 10.50 -0.85
CA LYS A 309 20.84 9.56 -1.87
C LYS A 309 19.85 9.30 -3.02
N SER A 310 18.58 9.55 -2.78
CA SER A 310 17.53 9.39 -3.78
C SER A 310 17.25 10.65 -4.61
N ALA A 311 17.87 11.79 -4.26
CA ALA A 311 17.70 13.03 -5.00
C ALA A 311 18.53 13.01 -6.29
N VAL A 312 17.85 13.21 -7.44
CA VAL A 312 18.48 13.26 -8.77
C VAL A 312 18.48 14.69 -9.30
N LEU A 313 19.68 15.26 -9.50
CA LEU A 313 19.84 16.58 -10.07
C LEU A 313 19.77 16.49 -11.60
N LEU A 314 18.61 16.84 -12.18
CA LEU A 314 18.37 16.74 -13.63
C LEU A 314 18.99 17.87 -14.42
N GLU A 315 19.04 19.09 -13.84
CA GLU A 315 19.57 20.28 -14.48
C GLU A 315 20.10 21.25 -13.42
N ASN A 316 21.25 21.87 -13.67
CA ASN A 316 21.86 22.88 -12.79
C ASN A 316 22.66 23.87 -13.62
N ASP A 317 22.27 25.15 -13.59
CA ASP A 317 22.94 26.26 -14.23
C ASP A 317 24.07 26.86 -13.38
N GLY A 318 24.53 26.12 -12.36
CA GLY A 318 25.60 26.52 -11.45
C GLY A 318 25.15 27.25 -10.19
N ILE A 319 23.81 27.31 -9.92
CA ILE A 319 23.29 27.87 -8.66
C ILE A 319 23.51 26.93 -7.47
N LEU A 320 23.51 25.62 -7.69
CA LEU A 320 23.76 24.61 -6.67
C LEU A 320 25.22 24.11 -6.73
N PRO A 321 25.85 23.87 -5.57
CA PRO A 321 25.35 24.11 -4.21
C PRO A 321 25.27 25.59 -3.87
N LEU A 322 24.28 25.96 -3.02
CA LEU A 322 24.15 27.33 -2.56
C LEU A 322 25.39 27.77 -1.76
N LYS A 323 25.89 28.94 -2.07
CA LYS A 323 27.02 29.54 -1.33
C LYS A 323 26.56 30.04 0.03
N ALA A 324 27.44 29.98 1.05
CA ALA A 324 27.19 30.60 2.34
C ALA A 324 26.80 32.08 2.18
N GLY A 325 25.78 32.54 2.92
CA GLY A 325 25.26 33.89 2.84
C GLY A 325 24.30 34.15 1.67
N THR A 326 24.00 33.18 0.83
CA THR A 326 22.96 33.32 -0.21
C THR A 326 21.59 33.61 0.41
N ARG A 327 20.93 34.66 -0.09
CA ARG A 327 19.54 34.98 0.31
C ARG A 327 18.58 34.02 -0.37
N VAL A 328 17.77 33.33 0.42
CA VAL A 328 16.79 32.33 -0.04
C VAL A 328 15.39 32.79 0.35
N ALA A 329 14.45 32.79 -0.61
CA ALA A 329 13.04 32.95 -0.36
C ALA A 329 12.35 31.58 -0.43
N LEU A 330 11.63 31.18 0.63
CA LEU A 330 10.80 30.01 0.66
C LEU A 330 9.39 30.40 0.17
N VAL A 331 8.92 29.74 -0.90
CA VAL A 331 7.64 30.06 -1.53
C VAL A 331 6.87 28.76 -1.77
N GLY A 332 5.59 28.80 -1.43
CA GLY A 332 4.65 27.68 -1.58
C GLY A 332 4.46 26.88 -0.30
N ASP A 333 3.26 26.34 -0.13
CA ASP A 333 2.82 25.64 1.09
C ASP A 333 3.71 24.46 1.46
N PHE A 334 4.26 23.76 0.48
CA PHE A 334 5.09 22.58 0.73
C PHE A 334 6.44 22.87 1.40
N ALA A 335 6.87 24.13 1.43
CA ALA A 335 8.04 24.53 2.22
C ALA A 335 7.77 24.46 3.73
N PHE A 336 6.52 24.58 4.13
CA PHE A 336 6.03 24.64 5.51
C PHE A 336 5.26 23.36 5.89
N LEU A 337 4.42 22.85 4.99
CA LEU A 337 3.62 21.64 5.12
C LEU A 337 3.96 20.65 4.00
N PRO A 338 5.06 19.92 4.11
CA PRO A 338 5.55 19.07 3.03
C PRO A 338 4.59 17.92 2.75
N ARG A 339 4.37 17.64 1.47
CA ARG A 339 3.73 16.42 1.02
C ARG A 339 4.80 15.35 0.80
N TYR A 340 5.05 14.51 1.81
CA TYR A 340 6.15 13.55 1.85
C TYR A 340 5.70 12.08 1.72
N GLN A 341 4.40 11.81 1.77
CA GLN A 341 3.81 10.48 1.62
C GLN A 341 2.45 10.56 0.93
N GLY A 342 1.87 9.40 0.59
CA GLY A 342 0.51 9.29 0.06
C GLY A 342 -0.54 9.20 1.16
N ALA A 343 -1.60 8.45 0.88
CA ALA A 343 -2.77 8.28 1.73
C ALA A 343 -3.17 6.79 1.82
N GLY A 344 -4.20 6.49 2.61
CA GLY A 344 -4.74 5.14 2.77
C GLY A 344 -3.93 4.27 3.72
N SER A 345 -3.90 2.97 3.44
CA SER A 345 -3.27 1.96 4.31
C SER A 345 -1.78 2.18 4.59
N SER A 346 -1.08 2.95 3.75
CA SER A 346 0.35 3.26 3.90
C SER A 346 0.63 4.58 4.63
N VAL A 347 -0.38 5.27 5.18
CA VAL A 347 -0.17 6.54 5.91
C VAL A 347 0.52 6.28 7.24
N VAL A 348 1.74 6.80 7.39
CA VAL A 348 2.53 6.73 8.62
C VAL A 348 2.24 7.97 9.46
N ASN A 349 2.11 7.78 10.77
CA ASN A 349 2.15 8.88 11.74
C ASN A 349 3.62 9.14 12.11
N PRO A 350 4.28 10.20 11.58
CA PRO A 350 5.72 10.32 11.70
C PRO A 350 6.16 10.79 13.10
N THR A 351 7.13 10.09 13.70
CA THR A 351 7.77 10.53 14.95
C THR A 351 8.44 11.90 14.77
N PHE A 352 9.13 12.10 13.63
CA PHE A 352 9.78 13.37 13.29
C PHE A 352 9.40 13.81 11.89
N LEU A 353 9.20 15.11 11.71
CA LEU A 353 8.95 15.73 10.41
C LEU A 353 9.88 16.92 10.20
N SER A 354 10.74 16.81 9.20
CA SER A 354 11.62 17.89 8.73
C SER A 354 10.92 18.69 7.63
N THR A 355 10.91 20.03 7.77
CA THR A 355 10.40 20.93 6.74
C THR A 355 11.52 21.81 6.20
N ALA A 356 11.39 22.33 4.98
CA ALA A 356 12.36 23.27 4.43
C ALA A 356 12.52 24.49 5.33
N GLU A 357 11.42 25.02 5.89
CA GLU A 357 11.43 26.12 6.87
C GLU A 357 12.33 25.80 8.07
N LYS A 358 12.11 24.66 8.74
CA LYS A 358 12.90 24.26 9.92
C LYS A 358 14.38 24.09 9.58
N VAL A 359 14.69 23.47 8.45
CA VAL A 359 16.08 23.26 8.01
C VAL A 359 16.76 24.60 7.74
N PHE A 360 16.15 25.48 6.96
CA PHE A 360 16.73 26.81 6.70
C PHE A 360 16.83 27.68 7.97
N ALA A 361 15.88 27.55 8.90
CA ALA A 361 15.96 28.22 10.19
C ALA A 361 17.16 27.73 11.03
N SER A 362 17.44 26.44 11.02
CA SER A 362 18.57 25.84 11.75
C SER A 362 19.94 26.22 11.18
N LEU A 363 20.03 26.52 9.89
CA LEU A 363 21.24 26.93 9.21
C LEU A 363 21.57 28.42 9.42
N ARG A 364 20.70 29.21 10.05
CA ARG A 364 20.96 30.61 10.36
C ARG A 364 21.73 30.71 11.68
N PRO A 365 23.01 31.18 11.69
CA PRO A 365 23.62 31.61 12.92
C PRO A 365 22.90 32.88 13.40
N SER A 366 22.20 32.81 14.50
CA SER A 366 21.70 33.93 15.35
C SER A 366 21.49 35.28 14.64
N LEU A 367 20.52 35.39 13.76
CA LEU A 367 20.00 36.67 13.29
C LEU A 367 18.51 36.73 13.66
N SER A 368 18.16 37.82 14.37
CA SER A 368 16.84 38.12 14.88
C SER A 368 15.70 37.81 13.91
N SER A 369 14.73 37.06 14.40
CA SER A 369 13.53 36.63 13.68
C SER A 369 12.67 37.81 13.26
N SER A 370 12.58 38.06 11.96
CA SER A 370 11.43 38.70 11.35
C SER A 370 10.93 37.80 10.21
N VAL A 371 10.28 36.72 10.58
CA VAL A 371 9.47 35.95 9.64
C VAL A 371 8.07 36.57 9.71
N SER A 372 7.73 37.39 8.73
CA SER A 372 6.33 37.76 8.52
C SER A 372 5.60 36.54 8.00
N LYS A 373 4.69 36.01 8.82
CA LYS A 373 3.75 34.96 8.37
C LYS A 373 2.94 35.54 7.19
N PRO A 374 2.69 34.77 6.14
CA PRO A 374 1.74 35.20 5.13
C PRO A 374 0.38 35.39 5.80
N VAL A 375 -0.24 36.55 5.55
CA VAL A 375 -1.63 36.78 5.91
C VAL A 375 -2.45 35.87 5.02
N SER A 376 -3.02 34.81 5.61
CA SER A 376 -4.01 33.99 4.93
C SER A 376 -5.36 34.65 5.11
N ASP A 377 -5.79 35.43 4.11
CA ASP A 377 -7.20 35.74 3.91
C ASP A 377 -7.86 34.53 3.23
N SER A 378 -8.42 33.66 4.00
CA SER A 378 -9.52 32.79 3.58
C SER A 378 -10.16 32.19 4.82
N SER A 379 -11.28 32.79 5.20
CA SER A 379 -12.30 32.18 6.02
C SER A 379 -12.81 30.91 5.35
N ALA A 380 -12.31 29.77 5.83
CA ALA A 380 -12.97 28.49 5.73
C ALA A 380 -12.84 27.82 7.11
N GLU A 381 -13.87 28.00 7.91
CA GLU A 381 -14.06 27.26 9.15
C GLU A 381 -14.11 25.78 8.84
N ILE A 382 -13.08 25.05 9.29
CA ILE A 382 -13.19 23.62 9.52
C ILE A 382 -13.10 23.43 11.03
N LEU A 383 -14.23 23.10 11.61
CA LEU A 383 -14.38 22.65 12.98
C LEU A 383 -13.39 21.52 13.28
N SER A 384 -12.45 21.79 14.16
CA SER A 384 -11.76 20.76 14.95
C SER A 384 -11.23 21.40 16.23
N SER A 385 -11.94 21.19 17.33
CA SER A 385 -11.41 21.25 18.68
C SER A 385 -10.84 19.87 19.05
N PRO A 386 -9.93 19.70 20.06
CA PRO A 386 -10.08 20.27 21.38
C PRO A 386 -8.81 20.82 22.04
N ASP A 387 -9.06 21.78 22.85
CA ASP A 387 -8.46 22.22 24.09
C ASP A 387 -7.15 21.59 24.59
N SER A 388 -6.12 22.41 24.61
CA SER A 388 -4.97 22.29 25.51
C SER A 388 -5.22 23.11 26.78
N VAL A 389 -5.40 22.43 27.91
CA VAL A 389 -5.42 23.05 29.23
C VAL A 389 -3.99 23.03 29.78
N SER A 390 -3.48 24.21 30.04
CA SER A 390 -2.25 24.44 30.79
C SER A 390 -2.46 24.16 32.29
N SER A 391 -1.55 23.40 32.86
CA SER A 391 -1.43 23.13 34.29
C SER A 391 -0.93 24.34 35.05
N SER A 392 -1.60 24.70 36.13
CA SER A 392 -0.99 25.35 37.28
C SER A 392 -1.64 24.85 38.58
N ASP A 393 -0.77 24.50 39.51
CA ASP A 393 -0.90 23.98 40.86
C ASP A 393 -2.14 24.35 41.71
N SER A 394 -2.71 23.40 42.45
CA SER A 394 -2.48 23.18 43.90
C SER A 394 -3.68 22.52 44.60
N ALA A 395 -3.33 21.58 45.48
CA ALA A 395 -3.93 21.25 46.79
C ALA A 395 -5.25 20.46 46.90
N LEU A 396 -5.04 19.20 47.34
CA LEU A 396 -5.72 18.43 48.40
C LEU A 396 -7.24 18.65 48.64
N SER A 397 -8.02 17.59 48.45
CA SER A 397 -8.70 16.90 49.57
C SER A 397 -9.51 15.69 49.11
N SER A 398 -9.36 14.62 49.87
CA SER A 398 -10.06 13.36 49.86
C SER A 398 -11.57 13.51 50.19
N VAL A 399 -12.45 12.83 49.48
CA VAL A 399 -13.69 12.27 50.04
C VAL A 399 -14.08 11.00 49.25
N SER A 400 -14.11 9.89 49.98
CA SER A 400 -14.74 8.62 49.64
C SER A 400 -16.26 8.73 49.73
N MET A 401 -17.03 8.08 48.87
CA MET A 401 -18.21 7.27 49.22
C MET A 401 -18.83 6.56 48.01
N SER A 402 -18.96 5.38 48.12
CA SER A 402 -19.72 4.17 47.89
C SER A 402 -21.14 4.29 47.30
N SER A 403 -21.46 3.17 46.61
CA SER A 403 -22.74 2.44 46.46
C SER A 403 -23.67 2.80 45.28
N SER A 404 -23.76 1.83 44.37
CA SER A 404 -24.96 1.02 44.01
C SER A 404 -26.16 1.79 43.45
N ASP A 405 -26.54 1.41 42.19
CA ASP A 405 -27.78 0.68 42.00
C ASP A 405 -27.98 0.27 40.51
N SER A 406 -28.40 -0.94 40.40
CA SER A 406 -28.87 -1.68 39.21
C SER A 406 -30.25 -1.22 38.75
N VAL A 407 -30.46 -1.04 37.44
CA VAL A 407 -31.82 -1.24 36.85
C VAL A 407 -31.66 -1.70 35.40
N SER A 408 -32.06 -2.94 35.16
CA SER A 408 -32.48 -3.44 33.85
C SER A 408 -33.94 -3.02 33.56
N PRO A 409 -34.30 -2.92 32.29
CA PRO A 409 -35.60 -3.48 31.90
C PRO A 409 -35.51 -4.45 30.72
N SER A 410 -36.00 -5.65 31.02
CA SER A 410 -36.50 -6.64 30.11
C SER A 410 -37.78 -6.15 29.42
N VAL A 411 -37.90 -6.33 28.11
CA VAL A 411 -39.19 -6.39 27.42
C VAL A 411 -39.21 -7.61 26.55
N SER A 412 -40.01 -8.52 26.95
CA SER A 412 -40.54 -9.68 26.23
C SER A 412 -41.75 -9.28 25.38
N MET A 413 -41.95 -9.91 24.27
CA MET A 413 -43.22 -10.33 23.64
C MET A 413 -42.95 -10.64 22.17
N SER A 414 -43.39 -11.61 21.55
CA SER A 414 -44.29 -12.73 21.64
C SER A 414 -44.49 -13.23 20.20
N SER A 415 -44.47 -14.52 20.06
CA SER A 415 -44.76 -15.28 18.86
C SER A 415 -46.18 -15.07 18.34
N SER A 416 -46.35 -15.17 17.03
CA SER A 416 -47.57 -15.74 16.47
C SER A 416 -47.32 -16.41 15.14
N ASP A 417 -47.65 -17.68 15.11
CA ASP A 417 -47.73 -18.59 13.98
C ASP A 417 -48.71 -18.14 12.90
N SER A 418 -48.41 -18.48 11.65
CA SER A 418 -49.42 -19.14 10.82
C SER A 418 -48.79 -19.75 9.56
N ALA A 419 -48.97 -21.03 9.44
CA ALA A 419 -48.70 -21.89 8.30
C ALA A 419 -49.71 -21.67 7.16
N LEU A 420 -49.31 -22.05 5.94
CA LEU A 420 -50.05 -22.80 4.90
C LEU A 420 -49.33 -22.62 3.58
N SER A 421 -48.85 -23.62 3.03
CA SER A 421 -49.23 -24.76 2.17
C SER A 421 -48.79 -24.53 0.71
N SER A 422 -48.10 -25.54 0.25
CA SER A 422 -47.72 -25.97 -1.11
C SER A 422 -48.72 -25.65 -2.21
N ASP A 423 -48.20 -25.31 -3.41
CA ASP A 423 -48.65 -26.04 -4.62
C ASP A 423 -47.64 -25.87 -5.77
N LEU A 424 -47.31 -27.01 -6.35
CA LEU A 424 -46.57 -27.20 -7.60
C LEU A 424 -47.40 -26.73 -8.79
N VAL A 425 -46.78 -26.00 -9.74
CA VAL A 425 -47.10 -26.19 -11.17
C VAL A 425 -45.86 -25.88 -12.02
N SER A 426 -45.44 -26.90 -12.73
CA SER A 426 -44.53 -26.86 -13.87
C SER A 426 -45.24 -26.29 -15.11
N SER A 427 -44.62 -25.38 -15.84
CA SER A 427 -44.84 -25.25 -17.30
C SER A 427 -43.71 -24.54 -18.02
N SER A 428 -43.34 -25.18 -19.03
CA SER A 428 -42.44 -25.01 -20.18
C SER A 428 -42.35 -23.64 -20.85
N LEU A 429 -41.10 -23.35 -21.27
CA LEU A 429 -40.62 -22.77 -22.56
C LEU A 429 -41.48 -21.71 -23.28
N SER A 430 -40.92 -20.51 -23.44
CA SER A 430 -40.72 -19.88 -24.77
C SER A 430 -39.97 -18.57 -24.64
N ALA A 431 -38.98 -18.35 -25.53
CA ALA A 431 -38.18 -17.15 -25.65
C ALA A 431 -38.97 -15.98 -26.24
N PRO A 432 -38.76 -14.73 -25.81
CA PRO A 432 -39.27 -13.58 -26.52
C PRO A 432 -38.26 -12.96 -27.50
N PRO A 433 -38.73 -12.19 -28.48
CA PRO A 433 -37.97 -11.78 -29.65
C PRO A 433 -37.08 -10.55 -29.39
N SER A 434 -36.07 -10.42 -30.24
CA SER A 434 -35.14 -9.30 -30.34
C SER A 434 -35.86 -7.97 -30.56
N LEU A 435 -35.62 -6.99 -29.68
CA LEU A 435 -35.96 -5.59 -29.88
C LEU A 435 -34.68 -4.83 -30.25
N SER A 436 -34.68 -4.30 -31.47
CA SER A 436 -33.69 -3.37 -32.00
C SER A 436 -33.75 -2.04 -31.27
N ALA A 437 -32.60 -1.57 -30.81
CA ALA A 437 -32.46 -0.24 -30.19
C ALA A 437 -32.49 0.87 -31.25
N PRO A 438 -33.09 2.04 -30.94
CA PRO A 438 -33.05 3.19 -31.84
C PRO A 438 -31.70 3.92 -31.79
N PRO A 439 -31.34 4.68 -32.85
CA PRO A 439 -30.07 5.36 -32.93
C PRO A 439 -29.98 6.57 -31.99
N LEU A 440 -28.86 6.66 -31.26
CA LEU A 440 -28.52 7.79 -30.40
C LEU A 440 -28.19 9.04 -31.24
N SER A 441 -28.95 10.11 -31.01
CA SER A 441 -28.64 11.45 -31.52
C SER A 441 -27.35 11.98 -30.87
N PRO A 442 -26.51 12.75 -31.61
CA PRO A 442 -25.30 13.34 -31.06
C PRO A 442 -25.63 14.49 -30.09
N ALA A 443 -25.00 14.47 -28.91
CA ALA A 443 -25.05 15.54 -27.95
C ALA A 443 -24.37 16.82 -28.48
N PRO A 444 -24.86 18.03 -28.13
CA PRO A 444 -24.29 19.29 -28.62
C PRO A 444 -22.91 19.54 -28.01
N SER A 445 -21.95 19.83 -28.87
CA SER A 445 -20.61 20.27 -28.53
C SER A 445 -20.67 21.70 -27.94
N VAL A 446 -20.26 21.85 -26.67
CA VAL A 446 -20.04 23.13 -26.02
C VAL A 446 -18.60 23.55 -26.29
N PRO A 447 -18.32 24.70 -26.94
CA PRO A 447 -16.95 25.17 -27.10
C PRO A 447 -16.43 25.75 -25.78
N LEU A 448 -15.42 25.14 -25.19
CA LEU A 448 -14.64 25.70 -24.10
C LEU A 448 -13.76 26.83 -24.64
N SER A 449 -14.13 28.08 -24.37
CA SER A 449 -13.30 29.24 -24.72
C SER A 449 -12.11 29.35 -23.75
N VAL A 450 -10.92 29.30 -24.28
CA VAL A 450 -9.63 29.37 -23.57
C VAL A 450 -9.36 30.78 -23.00
N SER A 451 -10.25 31.75 -23.20
CA SER A 451 -10.05 33.17 -22.81
C SER A 451 -10.34 33.46 -21.33
N SER A 452 -11.06 32.59 -20.61
CA SER A 452 -11.42 32.84 -19.20
C SER A 452 -10.34 32.42 -18.20
N PHE A 453 -9.40 31.58 -18.60
CA PHE A 453 -8.34 31.09 -17.67
C PHE A 453 -7.15 32.05 -17.53
N ARG A 454 -6.90 32.92 -18.52
CA ARG A 454 -5.78 33.89 -18.44
C ARG A 454 -6.05 35.10 -17.55
N LYS A 455 -7.31 35.44 -17.31
CA LYS A 455 -7.66 36.61 -16.48
C LYS A 455 -7.63 36.36 -14.98
N LYS A 456 -7.81 35.07 -14.55
CA LYS A 456 -7.77 34.70 -13.13
C LYS A 456 -6.35 34.48 -12.57
N GLU A 457 -5.36 34.20 -13.43
CA GLU A 457 -3.96 34.03 -12.97
C GLU A 457 -3.22 35.36 -12.75
N GLN A 458 -3.75 36.50 -13.28
CA GLN A 458 -3.13 37.82 -13.08
C GLN A 458 -3.62 38.55 -11.83
N GLU A 459 -4.74 38.14 -11.22
CA GLU A 459 -5.31 38.82 -10.06
C GLU A 459 -4.90 38.22 -8.69
N THR A 460 -4.11 37.13 -8.65
CA THR A 460 -3.76 36.44 -7.39
C THR A 460 -2.31 36.63 -6.95
N PHE A 461 -1.52 37.51 -7.56
CA PHE A 461 -0.19 37.85 -7.03
C PHE A 461 -0.20 39.23 -6.41
N PRO A 462 -0.02 39.35 -5.08
CA PRO A 462 0.18 40.62 -4.43
C PRO A 462 1.51 41.24 -4.92
N PRO A 463 1.62 42.58 -5.05
CA PRO A 463 2.84 43.25 -5.51
C PRO A 463 3.88 43.37 -4.40
N CYS A 464 4.50 42.27 -4.02
CA CYS A 464 5.61 42.23 -3.04
C CYS A 464 7.01 42.22 -3.66
N LEU A 465 7.16 42.52 -4.97
CA LEU A 465 8.45 42.52 -5.64
C LEU A 465 8.96 43.90 -6.07
N ALA A 466 8.29 45.00 -5.69
CA ALA A 466 8.75 46.35 -5.98
C ALA A 466 9.57 46.92 -4.83
N GLY A 467 10.72 46.37 -4.53
CA GLY A 467 11.58 46.90 -3.46
C GLY A 467 12.97 46.27 -3.31
N CYS A 468 13.29 45.30 -4.13
CA CYS A 468 14.63 44.72 -4.11
C CYS A 468 15.42 45.29 -5.30
N GLY A 469 16.29 46.24 -5.00
CA GLY A 469 17.31 46.73 -5.91
C GLY A 469 18.18 45.62 -6.48
N GLU A 470 18.76 45.82 -7.62
CA GLU A 470 19.56 44.93 -8.47
C GLU A 470 20.45 43.93 -7.68
N GLY A 471 19.89 42.84 -7.24
CA GLY A 471 20.58 41.71 -6.69
C GLY A 471 19.82 40.45 -7.08
N ARG A 472 20.48 39.61 -7.86
CA ARG A 472 19.91 38.34 -8.33
C ARG A 472 19.35 37.54 -7.17
N SER A 473 18.01 37.56 -7.00
CA SER A 473 17.30 36.68 -6.08
C SER A 473 16.79 35.48 -6.87
N TYR A 474 17.26 34.28 -6.52
CA TYR A 474 16.83 33.05 -7.14
C TYR A 474 15.88 32.32 -6.18
N SER A 475 14.73 31.91 -6.69
CA SER A 475 13.81 31.03 -5.97
C SER A 475 14.25 29.59 -6.15
N LEU A 476 14.51 28.90 -5.08
CA LEU A 476 14.87 27.48 -5.08
C LEU A 476 13.81 26.59 -5.75
N PHE A 477 12.59 27.08 -5.88
CA PHE A 477 11.44 26.34 -6.43
C PHE A 477 11.05 26.74 -7.85
N ARG A 478 11.74 27.67 -8.50
CA ARG A 478 11.42 28.03 -9.89
C ARG A 478 11.70 26.88 -10.89
N GLY A 479 12.64 26.01 -10.58
CA GLY A 479 12.97 24.82 -11.37
C GLY A 479 11.86 23.77 -11.39
N ILE A 480 11.21 23.54 -10.25
CA ILE A 480 10.15 22.53 -10.12
C ILE A 480 8.91 22.92 -10.94
N GLY A 481 8.57 24.21 -11.02
CA GLY A 481 7.47 24.69 -11.85
C GLY A 481 7.70 24.54 -13.36
N ARG A 482 8.94 24.48 -13.82
CA ARG A 482 9.28 24.28 -15.25
C ARG A 482 9.20 22.80 -15.66
N ILE A 483 9.52 21.88 -14.76
CA ILE A 483 9.46 20.43 -15.05
C ILE A 483 8.03 20.00 -15.40
N PHE A 484 7.01 20.66 -14.82
CA PHE A 484 5.60 20.36 -15.14
C PHE A 484 5.04 21.13 -16.36
N ARG A 485 5.80 22.05 -16.98
CA ARG A 485 5.34 22.83 -18.13
C ARG A 485 5.88 22.40 -19.49
N SER A 486 6.85 21.51 -19.55
CA SER A 486 7.46 21.09 -20.83
C SER A 486 6.76 19.93 -21.56
N GLY A 487 5.61 19.48 -21.07
CA GLY A 487 4.74 18.51 -21.76
C GLY A 487 3.85 19.12 -22.81
N GLY A 488 4.39 19.95 -23.70
CA GLY A 488 3.67 20.46 -24.85
C GLY A 488 3.54 19.40 -25.94
N HIS A 489 2.34 18.87 -26.14
CA HIS A 489 1.98 18.05 -27.27
C HIS A 489 2.33 18.75 -28.58
N ARG A 490 3.30 18.22 -29.33
CA ARG A 490 3.36 18.40 -30.77
C ARG A 490 2.58 17.26 -31.41
N PRO A 491 1.61 17.54 -32.28
CA PRO A 491 0.96 16.49 -33.05
C PRO A 491 1.95 15.93 -34.06
N CYS A 492 2.19 14.62 -34.04
CA CYS A 492 2.86 13.90 -35.10
C CYS A 492 2.01 14.01 -36.36
N ARG A 493 2.47 14.69 -37.39
CA ARG A 493 1.95 14.56 -38.73
C ARG A 493 2.39 13.21 -39.30
N HIS A 494 1.43 12.39 -39.64
CA HIS A 494 1.60 11.29 -40.57
C HIS A 494 1.82 11.86 -41.97
N GLU A 495 3.02 11.76 -42.51
CA GLU A 495 3.30 11.70 -43.93
C GLU A 495 4.68 11.05 -44.15
N ASP A 496 4.72 10.16 -45.16
CA ASP A 496 5.90 9.53 -45.76
C ASP A 496 6.55 8.31 -45.06
N SER A 497 5.86 7.16 -45.18
CA SER A 497 6.50 5.86 -45.23
C SER A 497 6.17 5.13 -46.56
N ALA A 498 6.72 5.62 -47.64
CA ALA A 498 6.76 4.90 -48.89
C ALA A 498 8.05 5.25 -49.64
N LYS A 499 9.18 4.68 -49.18
CA LYS A 499 10.42 4.47 -49.99
C LYS A 499 11.54 3.96 -49.07
N SER A 500 11.57 2.68 -48.82
CA SER A 500 12.80 1.97 -48.45
C SER A 500 12.58 0.45 -48.38
N ASN A 501 12.04 -0.10 -49.48
CA ASN A 501 12.07 -1.53 -49.70
C ASN A 501 12.71 -1.78 -51.07
N ARG A 502 14.03 -1.61 -51.17
CA ARG A 502 14.88 -2.19 -52.20
C ARG A 502 16.34 -2.01 -51.77
N ALA A 503 16.91 -3.03 -51.16
CA ALA A 503 18.32 -3.40 -51.20
C ALA A 503 18.66 -4.30 -50.00
N VAL A 504 18.31 -5.56 -50.05
CA VAL A 504 19.10 -6.70 -49.55
C VAL A 504 18.51 -7.98 -50.17
N GLN A 505 18.84 -8.17 -51.43
CA GLN A 505 18.92 -9.49 -52.06
C GLN A 505 20.11 -9.44 -53.00
N SER A 506 21.17 -10.04 -52.59
CA SER A 506 22.21 -10.69 -53.41
C SER A 506 23.55 -10.64 -52.69
N VAL A 507 23.93 -11.72 -52.15
CA VAL A 507 25.27 -12.35 -52.04
C VAL A 507 24.98 -13.61 -51.21
N GLY A 508 24.89 -14.80 -51.68
CA GLY A 508 25.66 -15.36 -52.76
C GLY A 508 26.37 -16.58 -52.22
N ARG A 509 25.93 -17.72 -52.58
CA ARG A 509 26.53 -19.04 -52.43
C ARG A 509 28.07 -19.02 -52.61
N GLY A 510 28.77 -19.83 -51.81
CA GLY A 510 30.16 -20.21 -52.07
C GLY A 510 30.80 -21.01 -50.94
N ARG A 511 30.62 -22.30 -50.98
CA ARG A 511 31.58 -23.43 -50.80
C ARG A 511 32.73 -23.23 -49.76
N LYS A 512 32.78 -23.97 -48.74
CA LYS A 512 33.32 -25.36 -48.52
C LYS A 512 33.01 -25.76 -47.10
#